data_7928783aa467a383ed675f51144fafed
#
_entry.id   7928783aa467a383ed675f51144fafed
#
_cell.length_a   1.000
_cell.length_b   1.000
_cell.length_c   1.000
_cell.angle_alpha   90.00
_cell.angle_beta   90.00
_cell.angle_gamma   90.00
#
_symmetry.space_group_name_H-M   'P 1'
#
loop_
_entity.id
_entity.type
_entity.pdbx_description
1 polymer ?
#
loop_
_entity_poly.entity_id
_entity_poly.type
_entity_poly.pdbx_seq_one_letter_code
_entity_poly.pdbx_strand_id
1 'polypeptide(L)'
;MSEHIHPQASRYGNAHADLNQQTGRDVRLDLFRGLALFFIFIDHIPNNVLSYVTLRSIGFSDAAEVFVFISGYAAATVYGKALRRQGSIFATAQIYRRVWQLYVAHIFLFVIFAALVFYATLNVQHQNYNEDLGIDNFVDEPNIAIVKTLLLQYQPKYLDILPLYVVLLGIFPLVLLLLRRHLALPVMISGIIYLLTLHFGWQPHSYPDDEAWYFNPLAWQFLFVIGATAGYAPYSRQVLTMPTVWLAKLAIGITVAVAIIRISWTIHGAYEAFPGLLLQALLPLLDKANLAPLRLVSFLALAVAAGHLLRRDNTLLHTPVARLIIRCGQHSLQVFCLIPQ
;
A
#
# COMPACT_ATOMS: atom_id res chain seq x y z
N MET A 1 -17.11 -13.93 -55.50
CA MET A 1 -15.96 -13.28 -54.83
C MET A 1 -16.40 -13.02 -53.41
N SER A 2 -16.12 -13.95 -52.51
CA SER A 2 -16.52 -13.89 -51.11
C SER A 2 -15.23 -13.67 -50.29
N GLU A 3 -15.18 -12.51 -49.64
CA GLU A 3 -14.06 -12.12 -48.75
C GLU A 3 -14.05 -12.95 -47.47
N HIS A 4 -12.94 -13.58 -47.22
CA HIS A 4 -12.63 -14.24 -45.96
C HIS A 4 -12.24 -13.18 -44.91
N ILE A 5 -13.15 -12.91 -43.96
CA ILE A 5 -12.88 -12.13 -42.77
C ILE A 5 -12.13 -13.03 -41.79
N HIS A 6 -10.92 -12.61 -41.39
CA HIS A 6 -9.98 -13.30 -40.50
C HIS A 6 -10.53 -13.48 -39.10
N PRO A 7 -10.44 -14.69 -38.48
CA PRO A 7 -10.92 -14.95 -37.12
C PRO A 7 -9.79 -14.82 -36.06
N GLN A 8 -8.88 -13.89 -36.19
CA GLN A 8 -7.79 -13.76 -35.21
C GLN A 8 -8.10 -12.89 -33.98
N ALA A 9 -9.02 -11.93 -34.08
CA ALA A 9 -9.37 -11.05 -32.98
C ALA A 9 -10.15 -11.74 -31.84
N SER A 10 -10.87 -12.81 -32.13
CA SER A 10 -11.66 -13.58 -31.17
C SER A 10 -10.82 -14.49 -30.26
N ARG A 11 -9.66 -14.96 -30.73
CA ARG A 11 -8.81 -15.88 -29.95
C ARG A 11 -8.06 -15.20 -28.80
N TYR A 12 -7.71 -13.92 -28.91
CA TYR A 12 -7.02 -13.18 -27.84
C TYR A 12 -7.94 -12.78 -26.69
N GLY A 13 -9.21 -12.58 -26.93
CA GLY A 13 -10.21 -12.28 -25.89
C GLY A 13 -10.51 -13.49 -25.00
N ASN A 14 -10.58 -14.67 -25.59
CA ASN A 14 -10.93 -15.90 -24.87
C ASN A 14 -9.76 -16.47 -24.06
N ALA A 15 -8.51 -16.34 -24.52
CA ALA A 15 -7.33 -16.86 -23.80
C ALA A 15 -7.11 -16.17 -22.44
N HIS A 16 -7.48 -14.89 -22.29
CA HIS A 16 -7.36 -14.18 -21.02
C HIS A 16 -8.56 -14.41 -20.08
N ALA A 17 -9.75 -14.66 -20.61
CA ALA A 17 -10.90 -15.10 -19.81
C ALA A 17 -10.68 -16.48 -19.21
N ASP A 18 -10.07 -17.39 -19.96
CA ASP A 18 -9.71 -18.73 -19.51
C ASP A 18 -8.59 -18.72 -18.44
N LEU A 19 -7.61 -17.82 -18.54
CA LEU A 19 -6.55 -17.64 -17.52
C LEU A 19 -7.13 -17.15 -16.18
N ASN A 20 -8.16 -16.28 -16.20
CA ASN A 20 -8.83 -15.80 -14.99
C ASN A 20 -9.65 -16.91 -14.32
N GLN A 21 -10.29 -17.79 -15.07
CA GLN A 21 -11.04 -18.93 -14.51
C GLN A 21 -10.11 -20.02 -13.98
N GLN A 22 -8.95 -20.24 -14.61
CA GLN A 22 -8.01 -21.29 -14.20
C GLN A 22 -7.15 -20.92 -12.98
N THR A 23 -6.88 -19.64 -12.73
CA THR A 23 -5.98 -19.21 -11.63
C THR A 23 -6.70 -18.76 -10.36
N GLY A 24 -7.98 -18.44 -10.43
CA GLY A 24 -8.75 -17.87 -9.30
C GLY A 24 -8.22 -16.52 -8.81
N ARG A 25 -7.42 -15.82 -9.65
CA ARG A 25 -6.79 -14.53 -9.34
C ARG A 25 -7.78 -13.39 -9.54
N ASP A 26 -7.91 -12.49 -8.58
CA ASP A 26 -8.75 -11.30 -8.68
C ASP A 26 -7.98 -10.15 -9.36
N VAL A 27 -8.25 -9.93 -10.65
CA VAL A 27 -7.60 -8.92 -11.48
C VAL A 27 -7.81 -7.49 -10.99
N ARG A 28 -8.89 -7.25 -10.22
CA ARG A 28 -9.18 -5.94 -9.62
C ARG A 28 -8.09 -5.52 -8.65
N LEU A 29 -7.53 -6.48 -7.88
CA LEU A 29 -6.44 -6.22 -6.95
C LEU A 29 -5.15 -5.81 -7.68
N ASP A 30 -4.89 -6.42 -8.83
CA ASP A 30 -3.75 -6.03 -9.65
C ASP A 30 -3.97 -4.63 -10.27
N LEU A 31 -5.21 -4.30 -10.66
CA LEU A 31 -5.57 -2.96 -11.12
C LEU A 31 -5.33 -1.91 -10.03
N PHE A 32 -5.88 -2.14 -8.82
CA PHE A 32 -5.72 -1.18 -7.71
C PHE A 32 -4.26 -1.05 -7.27
N ARG A 33 -3.49 -2.15 -7.28
CA ARG A 33 -2.06 -2.08 -6.99
C ARG A 33 -1.30 -1.28 -8.04
N GLY A 34 -1.62 -1.48 -9.32
CA GLY A 34 -1.05 -0.71 -10.41
C GLY A 34 -1.41 0.78 -10.31
N LEU A 35 -2.68 1.11 -10.02
CA LEU A 35 -3.10 2.50 -9.79
C LEU A 35 -2.36 3.12 -8.60
N ALA A 36 -2.19 2.38 -7.50
CA ALA A 36 -1.44 2.87 -6.35
C ALA A 36 0.02 3.20 -6.73
N LEU A 37 0.68 2.38 -7.54
CA LEU A 37 2.03 2.68 -8.05
C LEU A 37 2.07 3.95 -8.90
N PHE A 38 1.10 4.14 -9.80
CA PHE A 38 1.00 5.37 -10.59
C PHE A 38 0.76 6.59 -9.71
N PHE A 39 -0.09 6.49 -8.69
CA PHE A 39 -0.33 7.59 -7.76
C PHE A 39 0.91 7.89 -6.91
N ILE A 40 1.63 6.87 -6.43
CA ILE A 40 2.90 7.06 -5.75
C ILE A 40 3.86 7.83 -6.65
N PHE A 41 4.05 7.40 -7.89
CA PHE A 41 4.93 8.08 -8.85
C PHE A 41 4.53 9.55 -9.07
N ILE A 42 3.24 9.80 -9.34
CA ILE A 42 2.72 11.16 -9.57
C ILE A 42 2.91 12.04 -8.33
N ASP A 43 2.62 11.53 -7.15
CA ASP A 43 2.68 12.29 -5.90
C ASP A 43 4.12 12.63 -5.45
N HIS A 44 5.13 11.95 -6.02
CA HIS A 44 6.54 12.24 -5.78
C HIS A 44 7.16 13.26 -6.77
N ILE A 45 6.44 13.63 -7.83
CA ILE A 45 6.87 14.69 -8.74
C ILE A 45 6.41 16.04 -8.17
N PRO A 46 7.34 16.94 -7.76
CA PRO A 46 6.96 18.24 -7.21
C PRO A 46 6.20 19.10 -8.24
N ASN A 47 5.26 19.92 -7.75
CA ASN A 47 4.53 20.92 -8.54
C ASN A 47 3.81 20.37 -9.79
N ASN A 48 3.32 19.15 -9.70
CA ASN A 48 2.70 18.47 -10.84
C ASN A 48 1.17 18.55 -10.76
N VAL A 49 0.54 18.95 -11.86
CA VAL A 49 -0.92 19.12 -11.95
C VAL A 49 -1.67 17.80 -11.80
N LEU A 50 -1.07 16.67 -12.18
CA LEU A 50 -1.71 15.36 -12.05
C LEU A 50 -1.90 14.92 -10.59
N SER A 51 -1.16 15.51 -9.66
CA SER A 51 -1.33 15.23 -8.22
C SER A 51 -2.74 15.60 -7.71
N TYR A 52 -3.44 16.54 -8.36
CA TYR A 52 -4.82 16.91 -8.00
C TYR A 52 -5.86 15.82 -8.25
N VAL A 53 -5.55 14.82 -9.08
CA VAL A 53 -6.46 13.69 -9.36
C VAL A 53 -6.02 12.39 -8.68
N THR A 54 -4.97 12.41 -7.86
CA THR A 54 -4.56 11.26 -7.06
C THR A 54 -5.40 11.11 -5.79
N LEU A 55 -5.34 9.95 -5.15
CA LEU A 55 -6.05 9.70 -3.90
C LEU A 55 -5.67 10.69 -2.79
N ARG A 56 -4.41 11.14 -2.75
CA ARG A 56 -3.90 12.12 -1.79
C ARG A 56 -4.71 13.44 -1.83
N SER A 57 -5.15 13.87 -2.99
CA SER A 57 -5.91 15.11 -3.17
C SER A 57 -7.41 14.94 -3.03
N ILE A 58 -7.92 13.72 -3.21
CA ILE A 58 -9.36 13.42 -3.20
C ILE A 58 -9.80 12.78 -1.87
N GLY A 59 -8.89 12.08 -1.17
CA GLY A 59 -9.19 11.33 0.04
C GLY A 59 -8.40 11.80 1.26
N PHE A 60 -8.77 11.33 2.44
CA PHE A 60 -7.92 11.41 3.63
C PHE A 60 -6.87 10.29 3.68
N SER A 61 -6.97 9.31 2.78
CA SER A 61 -6.00 8.25 2.55
C SER A 61 -5.28 8.47 1.21
N ASP A 62 -4.15 7.81 1.03
CA ASP A 62 -3.39 7.88 -0.22
C ASP A 62 -3.05 6.47 -0.78
N ALA A 63 -2.12 6.40 -1.70
CA ALA A 63 -1.73 5.15 -2.33
C ALA A 63 -1.05 4.16 -1.36
N ALA A 64 -0.48 4.62 -0.25
CA ALA A 64 0.18 3.75 0.73
C ALA A 64 -0.83 2.83 1.44
N GLU A 65 -1.99 3.35 1.85
CA GLU A 65 -3.05 2.53 2.44
C GLU A 65 -3.54 1.46 1.46
N VAL A 66 -3.73 1.82 0.19
CA VAL A 66 -4.10 0.86 -0.87
C VAL A 66 -3.04 -0.24 -0.97
N PHE A 67 -1.78 0.16 -1.02
CA PHE A 67 -0.65 -0.77 -1.18
C PHE A 67 -0.53 -1.74 -0.01
N VAL A 68 -0.60 -1.24 1.23
CA VAL A 68 -0.48 -2.07 2.44
C VAL A 68 -1.66 -3.03 2.59
N PHE A 69 -2.90 -2.56 2.38
CA PHE A 69 -4.09 -3.39 2.43
C PHE A 69 -4.05 -4.53 1.40
N ILE A 70 -3.76 -4.20 0.13
CA ILE A 70 -3.70 -5.19 -0.95
C ILE A 70 -2.52 -6.16 -0.73
N SER A 71 -1.42 -5.69 -0.13
CA SER A 71 -0.29 -6.55 0.23
C SER A 71 -0.68 -7.60 1.27
N GLY A 72 -1.43 -7.23 2.30
CA GLY A 72 -2.02 -8.18 3.26
C GLY A 72 -2.97 -9.18 2.59
N TYR A 73 -3.89 -8.68 1.76
CA TYR A 73 -4.84 -9.51 1.01
C TYR A 73 -4.11 -10.54 0.14
N ALA A 74 -3.14 -10.09 -0.65
CA ALA A 74 -2.38 -10.95 -1.55
C ALA A 74 -1.53 -11.99 -0.79
N ALA A 75 -0.87 -11.56 0.30
CA ALA A 75 -0.11 -12.48 1.16
C ALA A 75 -1.00 -13.60 1.71
N ALA A 76 -2.18 -13.25 2.24
CA ALA A 76 -3.12 -14.24 2.76
C ALA A 76 -3.66 -15.17 1.67
N THR A 77 -3.93 -14.66 0.48
CA THR A 77 -4.37 -15.48 -0.66
C THR A 77 -3.30 -16.48 -1.11
N VAL A 78 -2.05 -16.00 -1.29
CA VAL A 78 -0.93 -16.83 -1.77
C VAL A 78 -0.51 -17.85 -0.71
N TYR A 79 -0.17 -17.35 0.49
CA TYR A 79 0.38 -18.21 1.55
C TYR A 79 -0.70 -19.01 2.28
N GLY A 80 -1.97 -18.55 2.30
CA GLY A 80 -3.10 -19.34 2.75
C GLY A 80 -3.33 -20.58 1.87
N LYS A 81 -3.18 -20.45 0.56
CA LYS A 81 -3.21 -21.57 -0.39
C LYS A 81 -2.02 -22.53 -0.17
N ALA A 82 -0.81 -21.99 0.05
CA ALA A 82 0.38 -22.77 0.36
C ALA A 82 0.20 -23.55 1.69
N LEU A 83 -0.28 -22.88 2.74
CA LEU A 83 -0.56 -23.48 4.04
C LEU A 83 -1.51 -24.69 3.92
N ARG A 84 -2.58 -24.58 3.12
CA ARG A 84 -3.56 -25.66 2.93
C ARG A 84 -3.04 -26.83 2.11
N ARG A 85 -2.17 -26.57 1.11
CA ARG A 85 -1.65 -27.58 0.18
C ARG A 85 -0.39 -28.25 0.68
N GLN A 86 0.50 -27.53 1.32
CA GLN A 86 1.87 -27.93 1.59
C GLN A 86 2.25 -27.85 3.08
N GLY A 87 1.33 -27.35 3.93
CA GLY A 87 1.54 -27.27 5.38
C GLY A 87 2.21 -25.95 5.83
N SER A 88 2.30 -25.80 7.17
CA SER A 88 2.76 -24.55 7.80
C SER A 88 4.26 -24.27 7.59
N ILE A 89 5.10 -25.30 7.65
CA ILE A 89 6.56 -25.13 7.48
C ILE A 89 6.87 -24.58 6.09
N PHE A 90 6.27 -25.15 5.06
CA PHE A 90 6.51 -24.72 3.68
C PHE A 90 5.97 -23.31 3.42
N ALA A 91 4.75 -23.00 3.91
CA ALA A 91 4.19 -21.66 3.79
C ALA A 91 5.08 -20.62 4.49
N THR A 92 5.56 -20.92 5.70
CA THR A 92 6.47 -20.04 6.45
C THR A 92 7.81 -19.84 5.72
N ALA A 93 8.39 -20.91 5.16
CA ALA A 93 9.62 -20.82 4.37
C ALA A 93 9.44 -19.92 3.13
N GLN A 94 8.31 -20.03 2.43
CA GLN A 94 7.99 -19.16 1.30
C GLN A 94 7.84 -17.69 1.73
N ILE A 95 7.22 -17.42 2.89
CA ILE A 95 7.09 -16.06 3.43
C ILE A 95 8.47 -15.48 3.72
N TYR A 96 9.32 -16.19 4.47
CA TYR A 96 10.66 -15.68 4.78
C TYR A 96 11.58 -15.57 3.56
N ARG A 97 11.41 -16.42 2.55
CA ARG A 97 12.06 -16.21 1.26
C ARG A 97 11.66 -14.89 0.64
N ARG A 98 10.38 -14.50 0.74
CA ARG A 98 9.89 -13.22 0.22
C ARG A 98 10.38 -12.05 1.05
N VAL A 99 10.41 -12.18 2.38
CA VAL A 99 11.00 -11.19 3.30
C VAL A 99 12.45 -10.91 2.92
N TRP A 100 13.24 -11.97 2.71
CA TRP A 100 14.63 -11.84 2.28
C TRP A 100 14.77 -11.12 0.94
N GLN A 101 13.94 -11.45 -0.05
CA GLN A 101 13.94 -10.75 -1.35
C GLN A 101 13.66 -9.25 -1.21
N LEU A 102 12.70 -8.87 -0.36
CA LEU A 102 12.36 -7.47 -0.10
C LEU A 102 13.47 -6.74 0.65
N TYR A 103 14.08 -7.40 1.63
CA TYR A 103 15.20 -6.86 2.37
C TYR A 103 16.39 -6.58 1.45
N VAL A 104 16.78 -7.54 0.62
CA VAL A 104 17.86 -7.35 -0.35
C VAL A 104 17.52 -6.25 -1.35
N ALA A 105 16.26 -6.19 -1.83
CA ALA A 105 15.82 -5.12 -2.73
C ALA A 105 15.90 -3.74 -2.05
N HIS A 106 15.53 -3.63 -0.77
CA HIS A 106 15.65 -2.39 -0.02
C HIS A 106 17.10 -1.92 0.11
N ILE A 107 18.03 -2.79 0.51
CA ILE A 107 19.44 -2.46 0.61
C ILE A 107 20.02 -2.05 -0.76
N PHE A 108 19.67 -2.76 -1.82
CA PHE A 108 20.11 -2.43 -3.18
C PHE A 108 19.60 -1.06 -3.62
N LEU A 109 18.31 -0.77 -3.38
CA LEU A 109 17.73 0.54 -3.69
C LEU A 109 18.38 1.67 -2.88
N PHE A 110 18.65 1.44 -1.59
CA PHE A 110 19.36 2.40 -0.76
C PHE A 110 20.72 2.77 -1.36
N VAL A 111 21.52 1.78 -1.78
CA VAL A 111 22.83 2.03 -2.38
C VAL A 111 22.72 2.84 -3.68
N ILE A 112 21.76 2.49 -4.55
CA ILE A 112 21.52 3.24 -5.81
C ILE A 112 21.07 4.67 -5.49
N PHE A 113 20.10 4.81 -4.58
CA PHE A 113 19.55 6.12 -4.19
C PHE A 113 20.64 7.03 -3.61
N ALA A 114 21.43 6.54 -2.64
CA ALA A 114 22.53 7.29 -2.07
C ALA A 114 23.56 7.70 -3.13
N ALA A 115 23.91 6.81 -4.05
CA ALA A 115 24.83 7.14 -5.14
C ALA A 115 24.26 8.20 -6.08
N LEU A 116 22.98 8.15 -6.43
CA LEU A 116 22.33 9.13 -7.29
C LEU A 116 22.21 10.51 -6.61
N VAL A 117 21.80 10.54 -5.34
CA VAL A 117 21.71 11.79 -4.58
C VAL A 117 23.08 12.44 -4.43
N PHE A 118 24.11 11.67 -4.08
CA PHE A 118 25.47 12.15 -3.98
C PHE A 118 25.98 12.71 -5.32
N TYR A 119 25.75 11.98 -6.41
CA TYR A 119 26.10 12.44 -7.75
C TYR A 119 25.36 13.75 -8.13
N ALA A 120 24.07 13.86 -7.82
CA ALA A 120 23.28 15.05 -8.09
C ALA A 120 23.80 16.26 -7.29
N THR A 121 24.09 16.10 -6.00
CA THR A 121 24.62 17.15 -5.13
C THR A 121 25.97 17.71 -5.63
N LEU A 122 26.83 16.84 -6.17
CA LEU A 122 28.11 17.27 -6.72
C LEU A 122 28.01 18.04 -8.05
N ASN A 123 26.97 17.76 -8.84
CA ASN A 123 26.89 18.30 -10.23
C ASN A 123 25.86 19.40 -10.42
N VAL A 124 24.90 19.55 -9.48
CA VAL A 124 23.86 20.59 -9.57
C VAL A 124 24.16 21.69 -8.56
N GLN A 125 24.54 22.87 -9.07
CA GLN A 125 24.84 24.04 -8.24
C GLN A 125 23.56 24.54 -7.53
N HIS A 126 23.70 24.90 -6.23
CA HIS A 126 22.71 25.59 -5.39
C HIS A 126 21.56 24.75 -4.81
N GLN A 127 21.59 23.42 -4.86
CA GLN A 127 20.61 22.58 -4.14
C GLN A 127 21.31 21.56 -3.24
N ASN A 128 20.93 21.55 -1.97
CA ASN A 128 21.45 20.59 -0.99
C ASN A 128 20.54 19.34 -0.94
N TYR A 129 20.61 18.53 -1.99
CA TYR A 129 19.80 17.30 -2.09
C TYR A 129 20.06 16.31 -0.96
N ASN A 130 21.23 16.33 -0.33
CA ASN A 130 21.55 15.43 0.78
C ASN A 130 20.61 15.66 1.95
N GLU A 131 20.44 16.93 2.36
CA GLU A 131 19.56 17.33 3.46
C GLU A 131 18.08 17.15 3.08
N ASP A 132 17.70 17.61 1.87
CA ASP A 132 16.33 17.50 1.39
C ASP A 132 15.81 16.07 1.34
N LEU A 133 16.67 15.11 1.04
CA LEU A 133 16.33 13.67 0.91
C LEU A 133 16.75 12.83 2.11
N GLY A 134 17.36 13.43 3.14
CA GLY A 134 17.77 12.75 4.35
C GLY A 134 18.96 11.80 4.16
N ILE A 135 19.93 12.15 3.28
CA ILE A 135 21.17 11.38 3.04
C ILE A 135 22.38 12.03 3.74
N ASP A 136 22.24 13.23 4.32
CA ASP A 136 23.27 13.96 5.04
C ASP A 136 23.95 13.10 6.10
N ASN A 137 23.20 12.40 6.93
CA ASN A 137 23.74 11.48 7.95
C ASN A 137 24.57 10.34 7.35
N PHE A 138 24.25 9.89 6.13
CA PHE A 138 25.07 8.89 5.43
C PHE A 138 26.39 9.47 4.93
N VAL A 139 26.41 10.75 4.57
CA VAL A 139 27.61 11.46 4.14
C VAL A 139 28.53 11.77 5.33
N ASP A 140 27.94 12.21 6.45
CA ASP A 140 28.68 12.64 7.63
C ASP A 140 29.20 11.45 8.46
N GLU A 141 28.38 10.42 8.66
CA GLU A 141 28.69 9.25 9.50
C GLU A 141 28.40 7.92 8.77
N PRO A 142 29.07 7.61 7.64
CA PRO A 142 28.73 6.48 6.79
C PRO A 142 28.83 5.12 7.48
N ASN A 143 29.74 4.95 8.43
CA ASN A 143 29.90 3.74 9.21
C ASN A 143 28.68 3.44 10.10
N ILE A 144 28.07 4.46 10.69
CA ILE A 144 26.87 4.32 11.53
C ILE A 144 25.65 4.15 10.61
N ALA A 145 25.50 5.00 9.60
CA ALA A 145 24.37 4.98 8.69
C ALA A 145 24.23 3.64 7.95
N ILE A 146 25.34 3.01 7.51
CA ILE A 146 25.32 1.68 6.90
C ILE A 146 24.74 0.64 7.86
N VAL A 147 25.22 0.59 9.10
CA VAL A 147 24.71 -0.37 10.10
C VAL A 147 23.24 -0.11 10.39
N LYS A 148 22.83 1.14 10.55
CA LYS A 148 21.43 1.53 10.76
C LYS A 148 20.52 1.20 9.58
N THR A 149 21.03 1.32 8.34
CA THR A 149 20.31 0.88 7.13
C THR A 149 20.10 -0.65 7.13
N LEU A 150 21.13 -1.41 7.46
CA LEU A 150 21.03 -2.88 7.54
C LEU A 150 20.07 -3.32 8.65
N LEU A 151 19.90 -2.54 9.71
CA LEU A 151 18.93 -2.76 10.77
C LEU A 151 17.53 -2.17 10.47
N LEU A 152 17.32 -1.61 9.27
CA LEU A 152 16.09 -0.92 8.83
C LEU A 152 15.75 0.31 9.67
N GLN A 153 16.70 0.86 10.43
CA GLN A 153 16.53 2.03 11.27
C GLN A 153 16.80 3.34 10.52
N TYR A 154 17.65 3.34 9.50
CA TYR A 154 17.89 4.50 8.64
C TYR A 154 17.03 4.40 7.38
N GLN A 155 16.13 5.35 7.23
CA GLN A 155 15.12 5.37 6.17
C GLN A 155 15.08 6.76 5.52
N PRO A 156 15.98 7.03 4.56
CA PRO A 156 15.90 8.25 3.75
C PRO A 156 14.50 8.41 3.12
N LYS A 157 14.13 9.65 2.81
CA LYS A 157 12.82 9.93 2.22
C LYS A 157 12.55 9.00 1.03
N TYR A 158 11.31 8.50 0.94
CA TYR A 158 10.81 7.60 -0.11
C TYR A 158 11.26 6.13 -0.02
N LEU A 159 12.21 5.77 0.84
CA LEU A 159 12.65 4.38 1.05
C LEU A 159 11.97 3.69 2.25
N ASP A 160 11.00 4.30 2.87
CA ASP A 160 10.34 3.93 4.12
C ASP A 160 9.29 2.80 4.00
N ILE A 161 8.67 2.63 2.82
CA ILE A 161 7.61 1.63 2.61
C ILE A 161 8.14 0.19 2.56
N LEU A 162 9.37 -0.03 2.06
CA LEU A 162 9.95 -1.38 1.99
C LEU A 162 10.32 -1.93 3.37
N PRO A 163 10.98 -1.18 4.29
CA PRO A 163 11.16 -1.58 5.68
C PRO A 163 9.85 -1.97 6.36
N LEU A 164 8.80 -1.15 6.23
CA LEU A 164 7.48 -1.50 6.73
C LEU A 164 7.03 -2.86 6.21
N TYR A 165 7.14 -3.10 4.90
CA TYR A 165 6.66 -4.33 4.28
C TYR A 165 7.49 -5.55 4.70
N VAL A 166 8.79 -5.40 4.91
CA VAL A 166 9.67 -6.44 5.46
C VAL A 166 9.18 -6.86 6.86
N VAL A 167 8.89 -5.90 7.74
CA VAL A 167 8.39 -6.16 9.10
C VAL A 167 7.01 -6.83 9.05
N LEU A 168 6.07 -6.29 8.27
CA LEU A 168 4.70 -6.83 8.18
C LEU A 168 4.67 -8.27 7.65
N LEU A 169 5.49 -8.58 6.64
CA LEU A 169 5.62 -9.95 6.17
C LEU A 169 6.40 -10.84 7.15
N GLY A 170 7.36 -10.29 7.89
CA GLY A 170 8.11 -11.02 8.90
C GLY A 170 7.22 -11.58 10.01
N ILE A 171 6.22 -10.82 10.45
CA ILE A 171 5.23 -11.25 11.45
C ILE A 171 4.09 -12.08 10.85
N PHE A 172 3.94 -12.08 9.53
CA PHE A 172 2.80 -12.68 8.85
C PHE A 172 2.60 -14.19 9.10
N PRO A 173 3.62 -15.05 9.31
CA PRO A 173 3.40 -16.45 9.70
C PRO A 173 2.52 -16.59 10.94
N LEU A 174 2.68 -15.71 11.95
CA LEU A 174 1.85 -15.71 13.15
C LEU A 174 0.40 -15.31 12.82
N VAL A 175 0.22 -14.27 12.02
CA VAL A 175 -1.10 -13.83 11.54
C VAL A 175 -1.79 -14.97 10.77
N LEU A 176 -1.06 -15.67 9.91
CA LEU A 176 -1.60 -16.77 9.12
C LEU A 176 -2.05 -17.97 9.99
N LEU A 177 -1.30 -18.27 11.05
CA LEU A 177 -1.69 -19.30 12.03
C LEU A 177 -2.96 -18.90 12.80
N LEU A 178 -3.10 -17.63 13.18
CA LEU A 178 -4.31 -17.12 13.84
C LEU A 178 -5.52 -17.15 12.89
N LEU A 179 -5.34 -16.73 11.63
CA LEU A 179 -6.39 -16.81 10.58
C LEU A 179 -6.87 -18.23 10.35
N ARG A 180 -5.99 -19.21 10.46
CA ARG A 180 -6.36 -20.64 10.35
C ARG A 180 -7.30 -21.06 11.46
N ARG A 181 -7.18 -20.48 12.66
CA ARG A 181 -8.04 -20.81 13.82
C ARG A 181 -9.37 -20.07 13.75
N HIS A 182 -9.29 -18.74 13.63
CA HIS A 182 -10.48 -17.89 13.57
C HIS A 182 -10.16 -16.56 12.88
N LEU A 183 -11.03 -16.11 11.95
CA LEU A 183 -10.81 -14.87 11.18
C LEU A 183 -10.75 -13.61 12.07
N ALA A 184 -11.54 -13.57 13.14
CA ALA A 184 -11.58 -12.43 14.04
C ALA A 184 -10.35 -12.31 14.96
N LEU A 185 -9.66 -13.42 15.28
CA LEU A 185 -8.54 -13.40 16.24
C LEU A 185 -7.43 -12.44 15.84
N PRO A 186 -6.85 -12.51 14.63
CA PRO A 186 -5.78 -11.59 14.26
C PRO A 186 -6.28 -10.14 14.18
N VAL A 187 -7.51 -9.88 13.77
CA VAL A 187 -8.09 -8.54 13.72
C VAL A 187 -8.24 -7.96 15.13
N MET A 188 -8.71 -8.76 16.09
CA MET A 188 -8.85 -8.31 17.49
C MET A 188 -7.49 -8.01 18.13
N ILE A 189 -6.52 -8.93 18.01
CA ILE A 189 -5.17 -8.74 18.56
C ILE A 189 -4.50 -7.53 17.92
N SER A 190 -4.55 -7.44 16.60
CA SER A 190 -4.00 -6.36 15.81
C SER A 190 -4.67 -5.01 16.14
N GLY A 191 -5.99 -5.00 16.31
CA GLY A 191 -6.74 -3.82 16.73
C GLY A 191 -6.38 -3.35 18.14
N ILE A 192 -6.16 -4.27 19.08
CA ILE A 192 -5.68 -3.92 20.42
C ILE A 192 -4.30 -3.28 20.34
N ILE A 193 -3.35 -3.88 19.60
CA ILE A 193 -2.01 -3.30 19.40
C ILE A 193 -2.11 -1.90 18.78
N TYR A 194 -2.95 -1.71 17.78
CA TYR A 194 -3.21 -0.42 17.14
C TYR A 194 -3.71 0.63 18.16
N LEU A 195 -4.72 0.30 18.96
CA LEU A 195 -5.27 1.20 19.97
C LEU A 195 -4.26 1.56 21.05
N LEU A 196 -3.49 0.56 21.53
CA LEU A 196 -2.41 0.79 22.50
C LEU A 196 -1.30 1.68 21.92
N THR A 197 -0.96 1.47 20.64
CA THR A 197 0.02 2.30 19.92
C THR A 197 -0.43 3.75 19.86
N LEU A 198 -1.69 4.01 19.52
CA LEU A 198 -2.24 5.37 19.49
C LEU A 198 -2.33 6.00 20.89
N HIS A 199 -2.67 5.21 21.91
CA HIS A 199 -2.84 5.69 23.29
C HIS A 199 -1.51 6.03 23.95
N PHE A 200 -0.50 5.16 23.80
CA PHE A 200 0.81 5.31 24.46
C PHE A 200 1.85 6.00 23.57
N GLY A 201 1.55 6.28 22.32
CA GLY A 201 2.48 6.88 21.37
C GLY A 201 3.68 5.96 21.03
N TRP A 202 3.49 4.64 21.05
CA TRP A 202 4.58 3.71 20.73
C TRP A 202 5.03 3.84 19.29
N GLN A 203 6.33 4.13 19.11
CA GLN A 203 6.94 4.26 17.81
C GLN A 203 8.35 3.62 17.82
N PRO A 204 8.73 2.85 16.80
CA PRO A 204 10.12 2.46 16.63
C PRO A 204 10.98 3.70 16.34
N HIS A 205 12.16 3.73 16.94
CA HIS A 205 13.12 4.78 16.67
C HIS A 205 13.76 4.61 15.30
N SER A 206 13.93 5.69 14.58
CA SER A 206 14.71 5.81 13.36
C SER A 206 16.11 6.36 13.66
N TYR A 207 16.96 6.45 12.66
CA TYR A 207 18.22 7.15 12.72
C TYR A 207 18.14 8.38 11.81
N PRO A 208 18.54 9.53 12.27
CA PRO A 208 19.11 9.86 13.62
C PRO A 208 18.12 9.62 14.76
N ASP A 209 18.64 9.44 15.98
CA ASP A 209 17.89 8.94 17.16
C ASP A 209 16.69 9.80 17.61
N ASP A 210 16.57 11.03 17.11
CA ASP A 210 15.45 11.93 17.38
C ASP A 210 14.23 11.70 16.47
N GLU A 211 14.34 10.83 15.48
CA GLU A 211 13.27 10.56 14.51
C GLU A 211 12.53 9.26 14.82
N ALA A 212 11.29 9.20 14.36
CA ALA A 212 10.47 8.00 14.37
C ALA A 212 10.28 7.46 12.97
N TRP A 213 9.95 6.18 12.84
CA TRP A 213 9.59 5.62 11.54
C TRP A 213 8.44 6.39 10.90
N TYR A 214 8.60 6.79 9.65
CA TYR A 214 7.56 7.49 8.90
C TYR A 214 6.27 6.64 8.77
N PHE A 215 6.39 5.33 8.62
CA PHE A 215 5.28 4.39 8.71
C PHE A 215 5.45 3.54 9.96
N ASN A 216 4.75 3.86 11.04
CA ASN A 216 4.78 3.10 12.28
C ASN A 216 4.24 1.67 12.08
N PRO A 217 5.09 0.62 12.11
CA PRO A 217 4.64 -0.75 11.85
C PRO A 217 3.63 -1.24 12.88
N LEU A 218 3.65 -0.73 14.13
CA LEU A 218 2.70 -1.08 15.17
C LEU A 218 1.28 -0.57 14.87
N ALA A 219 1.16 0.51 14.12
CA ALA A 219 -0.13 1.03 13.65
C ALA A 219 -0.53 0.42 12.29
N TRP A 220 0.38 0.44 11.31
CA TRP A 220 0.11 0.00 9.95
C TRP A 220 -0.14 -1.52 9.81
N GLN A 221 0.31 -2.32 10.77
CA GLN A 221 0.00 -3.75 10.81
C GLN A 221 -1.52 -4.01 10.88
N PHE A 222 -2.30 -3.10 11.47
CA PHE A 222 -3.74 -3.28 11.56
C PHE A 222 -4.41 -3.28 10.19
N LEU A 223 -4.05 -2.34 9.33
CA LEU A 223 -4.55 -2.28 7.96
C LEU A 223 -4.14 -3.51 7.13
N PHE A 224 -2.88 -3.94 7.28
CA PHE A 224 -2.36 -5.15 6.64
C PHE A 224 -3.14 -6.40 7.08
N VAL A 225 -3.43 -6.55 8.38
CA VAL A 225 -4.18 -7.69 8.94
C VAL A 225 -5.63 -7.68 8.48
N ILE A 226 -6.29 -6.51 8.39
CA ILE A 226 -7.66 -6.41 7.82
C ILE A 226 -7.62 -6.90 6.36
N GLY A 227 -6.66 -6.45 5.56
CA GLY A 227 -6.47 -6.92 4.19
C GLY A 227 -6.22 -8.44 4.13
N ALA A 228 -5.36 -8.95 5.00
CA ALA A 228 -5.06 -10.37 5.10
C ALA A 228 -6.29 -11.21 5.46
N THR A 229 -7.11 -10.72 6.39
CA THR A 229 -8.36 -11.40 6.78
C THR A 229 -9.33 -11.48 5.62
N ALA A 230 -9.51 -10.40 4.87
CA ALA A 230 -10.32 -10.39 3.66
C ALA A 230 -9.79 -11.37 2.59
N GLY A 231 -8.46 -11.44 2.39
CA GLY A 231 -7.83 -12.37 1.45
C GLY A 231 -7.88 -13.83 1.87
N TYR A 232 -7.90 -14.11 3.18
CA TYR A 232 -7.98 -15.48 3.70
C TYR A 232 -9.41 -16.00 3.79
N ALA A 233 -10.43 -15.13 3.86
CA ALA A 233 -11.83 -15.49 4.05
C ALA A 233 -12.32 -16.61 3.10
N PRO A 234 -12.00 -16.62 1.79
CA PRO A 234 -12.42 -17.69 0.88
C PRO A 234 -11.86 -19.08 1.24
N TYR A 235 -10.79 -19.13 2.03
CA TYR A 235 -10.16 -20.38 2.48
C TYR A 235 -10.63 -20.82 3.86
N SER A 236 -11.38 -19.97 4.56
CA SER A 236 -11.96 -20.24 5.87
C SER A 236 -13.29 -21.00 5.72
N ARG A 237 -13.67 -21.78 6.76
CA ARG A 237 -15.02 -22.30 6.91
C ARG A 237 -16.01 -21.27 7.45
N GLN A 238 -15.51 -20.10 7.86
CA GLN A 238 -16.31 -19.01 8.40
C GLN A 238 -16.79 -18.13 7.27
N VAL A 239 -18.06 -17.77 7.29
CA VAL A 239 -18.63 -16.85 6.31
C VAL A 239 -18.30 -15.44 6.77
N LEU A 240 -17.47 -14.75 6.01
CA LEU A 240 -17.39 -13.30 6.11
C LEU A 240 -18.68 -12.76 5.45
N THR A 241 -19.58 -12.24 6.25
CA THR A 241 -20.77 -11.58 5.73
C THR A 241 -20.31 -10.40 4.87
N MET A 242 -20.61 -10.46 3.58
CA MET A 242 -20.39 -9.32 2.69
C MET A 242 -21.12 -8.09 3.27
N PRO A 243 -20.54 -6.88 3.11
CA PRO A 243 -21.22 -5.68 3.53
C PRO A 243 -22.64 -5.67 2.96
N THR A 244 -23.61 -5.49 3.82
CA THR A 244 -25.00 -5.33 3.37
C THR A 244 -25.08 -4.14 2.43
N VAL A 245 -26.07 -4.10 1.54
CA VAL A 245 -26.28 -2.98 0.58
C VAL A 245 -26.29 -1.64 1.32
N TRP A 246 -26.80 -1.64 2.57
CA TRP A 246 -26.81 -0.44 3.42
C TRP A 246 -25.38 0.01 3.79
N LEU A 247 -24.52 -0.91 4.24
CA LEU A 247 -23.11 -0.59 4.53
C LEU A 247 -22.34 -0.12 3.31
N ALA A 248 -22.61 -0.68 2.14
CA ALA A 248 -22.03 -0.21 0.88
C ALA A 248 -22.48 1.22 0.54
N LYS A 249 -23.76 1.54 0.70
CA LYS A 249 -24.28 2.91 0.51
C LYS A 249 -23.64 3.89 1.51
N LEU A 250 -23.52 3.51 2.78
CA LEU A 250 -22.86 4.32 3.79
C LEU A 250 -21.38 4.58 3.43
N ALA A 251 -20.66 3.53 3.01
CA ALA A 251 -19.27 3.65 2.59
C ALA A 251 -19.11 4.58 1.38
N ILE A 252 -19.98 4.49 0.39
CA ILE A 252 -20.02 5.42 -0.75
C ILE A 252 -20.29 6.84 -0.26
N GLY A 253 -21.26 7.03 0.64
CA GLY A 253 -21.58 8.34 1.21
C GLY A 253 -20.39 8.97 1.94
N ILE A 254 -19.69 8.19 2.78
CA ILE A 254 -18.47 8.64 3.47
C ILE A 254 -17.39 9.01 2.45
N THR A 255 -17.16 8.18 1.45
CA THR A 255 -16.13 8.43 0.42
C THR A 255 -16.41 9.72 -0.34
N VAL A 256 -17.67 9.96 -0.73
CA VAL A 256 -18.09 11.17 -1.43
C VAL A 256 -17.95 12.40 -0.52
N ALA A 257 -18.39 12.32 0.75
CA ALA A 257 -18.25 13.41 1.70
C ALA A 257 -16.78 13.81 1.93
N VAL A 258 -15.91 12.80 2.11
CA VAL A 258 -14.46 13.02 2.24
C VAL A 258 -13.89 13.66 0.97
N ALA A 259 -14.30 13.22 -0.22
CA ALA A 259 -13.85 13.80 -1.48
C ALA A 259 -14.26 15.27 -1.61
N ILE A 260 -15.49 15.62 -1.25
CA ILE A 260 -15.97 17.01 -1.26
C ILE A 260 -15.12 17.88 -0.31
N ILE A 261 -14.86 17.40 0.90
CA ILE A 261 -14.04 18.12 1.89
C ILE A 261 -12.62 18.32 1.36
N ARG A 262 -11.99 17.27 0.82
CA ARG A 262 -10.61 17.35 0.31
C ARG A 262 -10.48 18.25 -0.90
N ILE A 263 -11.41 18.16 -1.84
CA ILE A 263 -11.47 19.05 -3.02
C ILE A 263 -11.64 20.51 -2.58
N SER A 264 -12.53 20.78 -1.60
CA SER A 264 -12.69 22.11 -1.03
C SER A 264 -11.37 22.67 -0.45
N TRP A 265 -10.61 21.84 0.28
CA TRP A 265 -9.29 22.23 0.79
C TRP A 265 -8.26 22.49 -0.31
N THR A 266 -8.35 21.77 -1.41
CA THR A 266 -7.44 21.95 -2.54
C THR A 266 -7.71 23.26 -3.28
N ILE A 267 -8.98 23.65 -3.40
CA ILE A 267 -9.40 24.86 -4.14
C ILE A 267 -9.22 26.15 -3.30
N HIS A 268 -9.66 26.10 -2.03
CA HIS A 268 -9.72 27.30 -1.18
C HIS A 268 -8.62 27.38 -0.12
N GLY A 269 -7.79 26.32 -0.01
CA GLY A 269 -6.90 26.17 1.15
C GLY A 269 -7.63 25.59 2.37
N ALA A 270 -6.95 24.72 3.11
CA ALA A 270 -7.57 24.04 4.26
C ALA A 270 -7.98 25.02 5.38
N TYR A 271 -7.21 26.10 5.54
CA TYR A 271 -7.43 27.11 6.59
C TYR A 271 -8.58 28.07 6.28
N GLU A 272 -8.88 28.30 5.01
CA GLU A 272 -9.98 29.18 4.57
C GLU A 272 -11.31 28.43 4.51
N ALA A 273 -11.28 27.13 4.20
CA ALA A 273 -12.48 26.30 4.04
C ALA A 273 -13.10 25.87 5.37
N PHE A 274 -12.35 25.92 6.49
CA PHE A 274 -12.81 25.46 7.80
C PHE A 274 -12.42 26.42 8.93
N PRO A 275 -13.29 26.58 9.96
CA PRO A 275 -12.90 27.28 11.18
C PRO A 275 -11.63 26.66 11.77
N GLY A 276 -10.66 27.49 12.15
CA GLY A 276 -9.33 27.03 12.62
C GLY A 276 -9.37 26.03 13.77
N LEU A 277 -10.34 26.13 14.68
CA LEU A 277 -10.56 25.18 15.79
C LEU A 277 -10.93 23.79 15.29
N LEU A 278 -11.78 23.68 14.25
CA LEU A 278 -12.19 22.40 13.69
C LEU A 278 -11.02 21.74 12.94
N LEU A 279 -10.24 22.53 12.20
CA LEU A 279 -9.05 22.02 11.51
C LEU A 279 -8.01 21.52 12.51
N GLN A 280 -7.72 22.27 13.58
CA GLN A 280 -6.80 21.83 14.64
C GLN A 280 -7.24 20.52 15.30
N ALA A 281 -8.55 20.32 15.50
CA ALA A 281 -9.08 19.06 16.03
C ALA A 281 -8.97 17.90 15.03
N LEU A 282 -9.04 18.15 13.72
CA LEU A 282 -8.98 17.13 12.68
C LEU A 282 -7.55 16.72 12.31
N LEU A 283 -6.58 17.63 12.37
CA LEU A 283 -5.19 17.34 11.95
C LEU A 283 -4.56 16.13 12.66
N PRO A 284 -4.69 15.94 14.00
CA PRO A 284 -4.16 14.74 14.66
C PRO A 284 -4.84 13.45 14.19
N LEU A 285 -6.13 13.54 13.78
CA LEU A 285 -6.89 12.40 13.25
C LEU A 285 -6.53 12.05 11.80
N LEU A 286 -5.66 12.84 11.17
CA LEU A 286 -5.15 12.66 9.81
C LEU A 286 -3.67 12.29 9.76
N ASP A 287 -3.02 12.09 10.92
CA ASP A 287 -1.62 11.69 10.98
C ASP A 287 -1.37 10.41 10.17
N LYS A 288 -0.44 10.49 9.22
CA LYS A 288 -0.08 9.39 8.33
C LYS A 288 0.83 8.38 9.02
N ALA A 289 1.78 8.86 9.83
CA ALA A 289 2.76 8.00 10.46
C ALA A 289 2.10 6.91 11.30
N ASN A 290 1.08 7.26 12.08
CA ASN A 290 0.35 6.36 12.95
C ASN A 290 -0.97 5.85 12.37
N LEU A 291 -1.18 6.00 11.05
CA LEU A 291 -2.43 5.57 10.40
C LEU A 291 -3.66 6.04 11.18
N ALA A 292 -3.74 7.33 11.47
CA ALA A 292 -4.75 7.89 12.35
C ALA A 292 -6.19 7.47 11.98
N PRO A 293 -7.13 7.42 12.95
CA PRO A 293 -8.45 6.78 12.77
C PRO A 293 -9.25 7.29 11.59
N LEU A 294 -9.18 8.58 11.29
CA LEU A 294 -9.93 9.17 10.19
C LEU A 294 -9.38 8.71 8.82
N ARG A 295 -8.07 8.54 8.71
CA ARG A 295 -7.43 7.94 7.53
C ARG A 295 -7.88 6.49 7.34
N LEU A 296 -7.82 5.70 8.41
CA LEU A 296 -8.22 4.30 8.40
C LEU A 296 -9.70 4.14 7.98
N VAL A 297 -10.61 4.89 8.58
CA VAL A 297 -12.04 4.85 8.26
C VAL A 297 -12.30 5.31 6.83
N SER A 298 -11.67 6.40 6.39
CA SER A 298 -11.77 6.90 5.01
C SER A 298 -11.30 5.85 4.01
N PHE A 299 -10.17 5.19 4.26
CA PHE A 299 -9.66 4.14 3.40
C PHE A 299 -10.58 2.92 3.38
N LEU A 300 -11.06 2.43 4.52
CA LEU A 300 -11.94 1.27 4.58
C LEU A 300 -13.27 1.55 3.87
N ALA A 301 -13.81 2.76 3.99
CA ALA A 301 -14.98 3.19 3.23
C ALA A 301 -14.70 3.15 1.71
N LEU A 302 -13.56 3.71 1.28
CA LEU A 302 -13.14 3.66 -0.13
C LEU A 302 -12.98 2.22 -0.63
N ALA A 303 -12.36 1.34 0.15
CA ALA A 303 -12.16 -0.07 -0.21
C ALA A 303 -13.49 -0.83 -0.37
N VAL A 304 -14.46 -0.60 0.53
CA VAL A 304 -15.82 -1.18 0.43
C VAL A 304 -16.55 -0.61 -0.78
N ALA A 305 -16.51 0.71 -0.98
CA ALA A 305 -17.14 1.37 -2.13
C ALA A 305 -16.56 0.86 -3.45
N ALA A 306 -15.23 0.81 -3.58
CA ALA A 306 -14.54 0.31 -4.78
C ALA A 306 -14.86 -1.18 -5.03
N GLY A 307 -14.87 -2.01 -3.99
CA GLY A 307 -15.22 -3.43 -4.09
C GLY A 307 -16.67 -3.67 -4.52
N HIS A 308 -17.58 -2.77 -4.13
CA HIS A 308 -18.99 -2.84 -4.51
C HIS A 308 -19.24 -2.32 -5.93
N LEU A 309 -18.61 -1.20 -6.30
CA LEU A 309 -18.79 -0.56 -7.60
C LEU A 309 -18.07 -1.30 -8.74
N LEU A 310 -16.85 -1.75 -8.50
CA LEU A 310 -16.07 -2.47 -9.50
C LEU A 310 -16.31 -3.98 -9.38
N ARG A 311 -17.28 -4.48 -10.14
CA ARG A 311 -17.56 -5.93 -10.23
C ARG A 311 -16.47 -6.64 -11.04
N ARG A 312 -16.31 -7.97 -10.81
CA ARG A 312 -15.29 -8.79 -11.49
C ARG A 312 -15.47 -8.87 -13.00
N ASP A 313 -16.70 -8.74 -13.46
CA ASP A 313 -17.13 -8.79 -14.85
C ASP A 313 -17.19 -7.41 -15.55
N ASN A 314 -16.68 -6.37 -14.89
CA ASN A 314 -16.74 -5.01 -15.43
C ASN A 314 -15.90 -4.87 -16.71
N THR A 315 -16.50 -4.34 -17.75
CA THR A 315 -15.86 -4.10 -19.07
C THR A 315 -14.66 -3.16 -19.00
N LEU A 316 -14.61 -2.27 -18.01
CA LEU A 316 -13.46 -1.38 -17.75
C LEU A 316 -12.14 -2.14 -17.56
N LEU A 317 -12.19 -3.36 -16.98
CA LEU A 317 -11.01 -4.20 -16.76
C LEU A 317 -10.36 -4.70 -18.07
N HIS A 318 -11.09 -4.64 -19.16
CA HIS A 318 -10.65 -5.11 -20.47
C HIS A 318 -10.14 -4.00 -21.40
N THR A 319 -10.20 -2.74 -20.94
CA THR A 319 -9.68 -1.61 -21.72
C THR A 319 -8.14 -1.70 -21.86
N PRO A 320 -7.54 -1.14 -22.94
CA PRO A 320 -6.08 -1.14 -23.11
C PRO A 320 -5.34 -0.50 -21.94
N VAL A 321 -5.86 0.62 -21.42
CA VAL A 321 -5.29 1.33 -20.27
C VAL A 321 -5.35 0.48 -19.01
N ALA A 322 -6.51 -0.11 -18.69
CA ALA A 322 -6.63 -0.99 -17.51
C ALA A 322 -5.69 -2.19 -17.62
N ARG A 323 -5.52 -2.79 -18.80
CA ARG A 323 -4.58 -3.89 -19.00
C ARG A 323 -3.13 -3.50 -18.74
N LEU A 324 -2.71 -2.28 -19.14
CA LEU A 324 -1.37 -1.76 -18.82
C LEU A 324 -1.19 -1.61 -17.31
N ILE A 325 -2.13 -0.96 -16.63
CA ILE A 325 -2.12 -0.76 -15.18
C ILE A 325 -2.10 -2.10 -14.44
N ILE A 326 -2.91 -3.07 -14.86
CA ILE A 326 -2.94 -4.43 -14.30
C ILE A 326 -1.57 -5.10 -14.42
N ARG A 327 -0.90 -4.99 -15.58
CA ARG A 327 0.47 -5.53 -15.76
C ARG A 327 1.47 -4.88 -14.80
N CYS A 328 1.42 -3.56 -14.62
CA CYS A 328 2.24 -2.87 -13.62
C CYS A 328 1.96 -3.40 -12.19
N GLY A 329 0.70 -3.60 -11.83
CA GLY A 329 0.32 -4.18 -10.55
C GLY A 329 0.77 -5.63 -10.35
N GLN A 330 0.82 -6.42 -11.42
CA GLN A 330 1.33 -7.81 -11.40
C GLN A 330 2.84 -7.88 -11.12
N HIS A 331 3.59 -6.88 -11.59
CA HIS A 331 5.03 -6.74 -11.41
C HIS A 331 5.39 -5.62 -10.43
N SER A 332 4.55 -5.44 -9.38
CA SER A 332 4.58 -4.28 -8.50
C SER A 332 5.94 -4.00 -7.86
N LEU A 333 6.71 -5.03 -7.47
CA LEU A 333 8.04 -4.82 -6.88
C LEU A 333 9.02 -4.27 -7.90
N GLN A 334 9.05 -4.85 -9.12
CA GLN A 334 9.96 -4.38 -10.18
C GLN A 334 9.61 -2.95 -10.59
N VAL A 335 8.30 -2.66 -10.75
CA VAL A 335 7.82 -1.32 -11.10
C VAL A 335 8.16 -0.33 -9.99
N PHE A 336 7.94 -0.69 -8.71
CA PHE A 336 8.30 0.15 -7.57
C PHE A 336 9.81 0.47 -7.54
N CYS A 337 10.67 -0.51 -7.79
CA CYS A 337 12.12 -0.30 -7.85
C CYS A 337 12.57 0.55 -9.05
N LEU A 338 11.74 0.73 -10.07
CA LEU A 338 12.02 1.55 -11.26
C LEU A 338 11.43 2.96 -11.17
N ILE A 339 10.54 3.21 -10.21
CA ILE A 339 10.00 4.55 -9.96
C ILE A 339 11.16 5.42 -9.43
N PRO A 340 11.47 6.57 -10.06
CA PRO A 340 12.43 7.52 -9.49
C PRO A 340 11.96 7.93 -8.09
N GLN A 341 12.83 7.78 -7.14
CA GLN A 341 12.56 8.11 -5.74
C GLN A 341 13.07 9.50 -5.44
#